data_16ccc8f98014ba83171faef21a8a7e43
#
_entry.id   16ccc8f98014ba83171faef21a8a7e43
#
_cell.length_a   1.000
_cell.length_b   1.000
_cell.length_c   1.000
_cell.angle_alpha   90.00
_cell.angle_beta   90.00
_cell.angle_gamma   90.00
#
_symmetry.space_group_name_H-M   'P 1'
#
loop_
_entity.id
_entity.type
_entity.pdbx_description
1 polymer ?
#
loop_
_entity_poly.entity_id
_entity_poly.type
_entity_poly.pdbx_seq_one_letter_code
_entity_poly.pdbx_strand_id
1 'polypeptide(L)'
;MLIVKNINQYYGGSHILRDVSLQAHLGRVSVLLGRNGVGKTTLLKSLMGVVPVKTGSVSFNGADITRATPYERVRRGIGYVPQGREIFSRLTVQDNLLMGLAPRPGGTPIPAELFELFPVLQQMIGRRGGDLSGGQQQQLAIARALAASPKLLLLDEPTEGIQPSIIKDIGRVIRLLASRRTMAIVLVEQYYDFAAELADQYLVMERGAVVARGRGQDMEREGVRQRMSI
;
A
#
# COMPACT_ATOMS: atom_id res chain seq x y z
N MET A 1 8.13 -8.91 8.78
CA MET A 1 6.98 -8.45 9.55
C MET A 1 7.18 -6.97 9.91
N LEU A 2 6.13 -6.15 9.79
CA LEU A 2 6.14 -4.76 10.20
C LEU A 2 5.55 -4.63 11.62
N ILE A 3 6.22 -3.87 12.49
CA ILE A 3 5.69 -3.50 13.81
C ILE A 3 5.84 -2.00 13.96
N VAL A 4 4.73 -1.35 14.25
CA VAL A 4 4.63 0.10 14.51
C VAL A 4 4.14 0.28 15.95
N LYS A 5 4.86 1.10 16.73
CA LYS A 5 4.54 1.32 18.14
C LYS A 5 4.43 2.82 18.43
N ASN A 6 3.23 3.23 18.80
CA ASN A 6 2.90 4.56 19.35
C ASN A 6 3.52 5.72 18.57
N ILE A 7 3.44 5.64 17.23
CA ILE A 7 4.00 6.71 16.40
C ILE A 7 3.13 7.97 16.48
N ASN A 8 3.81 9.10 16.64
CA ASN A 8 3.24 10.43 16.59
C ASN A 8 3.90 11.22 15.46
N GLN A 9 3.09 11.92 14.68
CA GLN A 9 3.56 12.72 13.57
C GLN A 9 2.84 14.06 13.55
N TYR A 10 3.56 15.12 13.16
CA TYR A 10 3.08 16.49 13.13
C TYR A 10 3.43 17.16 11.80
N TYR A 11 2.51 18.00 11.30
CA TYR A 11 2.81 19.00 10.28
C TYR A 11 2.76 20.38 10.96
N GLY A 12 3.93 20.99 11.14
CA GLY A 12 4.04 22.19 11.98
C GLY A 12 3.51 21.94 13.37
N GLY A 13 2.50 22.73 13.79
CA GLY A 13 1.82 22.55 15.08
C GLY A 13 0.67 21.52 15.07
N SER A 14 0.28 21.01 13.92
CA SER A 14 -0.86 20.10 13.80
C SER A 14 -0.48 18.65 14.07
N HIS A 15 -1.04 18.05 15.11
CA HIS A 15 -0.84 16.64 15.49
C HIS A 15 -1.70 15.73 14.61
N ILE A 16 -1.10 15.06 13.63
CA ILE A 16 -1.80 14.27 12.63
C ILE A 16 -1.93 12.80 13.02
N LEU A 17 -0.83 12.16 13.48
CA LEU A 17 -0.88 10.79 13.97
C LEU A 17 -0.71 10.80 15.48
N ARG A 18 -1.59 10.09 16.19
CA ARG A 18 -1.70 10.10 17.65
C ARG A 18 -1.58 8.68 18.18
N ASP A 19 -0.40 8.33 18.70
CA ASP A 19 -0.08 7.03 19.32
C ASP A 19 -0.49 5.82 18.45
N VAL A 20 -0.31 5.95 17.12
CA VAL A 20 -0.71 4.91 16.18
C VAL A 20 0.19 3.69 16.31
N SER A 21 -0.44 2.54 16.54
CA SER A 21 0.22 1.25 16.62
C SER A 21 -0.46 0.24 15.72
N LEU A 22 0.32 -0.51 14.91
CA LEU A 22 -0.17 -1.58 14.05
C LEU A 22 0.90 -2.66 13.84
N GLN A 23 0.47 -3.80 13.38
CA GLN A 23 1.35 -4.89 12.93
C GLN A 23 0.86 -5.40 11.57
N ALA A 24 1.80 -5.79 10.70
CA ALA A 24 1.49 -6.50 9.46
C ALA A 24 2.34 -7.76 9.36
N HIS A 25 1.70 -8.87 9.02
CA HIS A 25 2.29 -10.20 9.00
C HIS A 25 2.38 -10.74 7.58
N LEU A 26 3.37 -11.58 7.31
CA LEU A 26 3.51 -12.26 6.02
C LEU A 26 2.25 -13.09 5.71
N GLY A 27 1.80 -13.04 4.47
CA GLY A 27 0.61 -13.77 4.02
C GLY A 27 -0.71 -13.19 4.54
N ARG A 28 -0.71 -11.97 5.04
CA ARG A 28 -1.90 -11.31 5.58
C ARG A 28 -2.11 -9.94 4.96
N VAL A 29 -3.37 -9.62 4.76
CA VAL A 29 -3.83 -8.27 4.39
C VAL A 29 -4.32 -7.55 5.63
N SER A 30 -3.61 -6.50 6.02
CA SER A 30 -3.98 -5.60 7.11
C SER A 30 -4.65 -4.38 6.49
N VAL A 31 -5.94 -4.23 6.71
CA VAL A 31 -6.70 -3.11 6.16
C VAL A 31 -6.77 -1.98 7.17
N LEU A 32 -6.45 -0.76 6.74
CA LEU A 32 -6.65 0.47 7.49
C LEU A 32 -7.79 1.25 6.86
N LEU A 33 -8.88 1.34 7.59
CA LEU A 33 -10.10 2.05 7.19
C LEU A 33 -10.19 3.41 7.87
N GLY A 34 -10.88 4.34 7.23
CA GLY A 34 -11.17 5.65 7.77
C GLY A 34 -11.55 6.64 6.69
N ARG A 35 -12.19 7.74 7.07
CA ARG A 35 -12.61 8.81 6.16
C ARG A 35 -11.41 9.58 5.62
N ASN A 36 -11.66 10.43 4.63
CA ASN A 36 -10.63 11.33 4.12
C ASN A 36 -10.18 12.31 5.21
N GLY A 37 -8.87 12.61 5.23
CA GLY A 37 -8.28 13.55 6.18
C GLY A 37 -7.99 13.00 7.58
N VAL A 38 -8.32 11.74 7.90
CA VAL A 38 -8.05 11.18 9.25
C VAL A 38 -6.59 10.78 9.49
N GLY A 39 -5.70 10.88 8.48
CA GLY A 39 -4.26 10.62 8.62
C GLY A 39 -3.75 9.34 7.97
N LYS A 40 -4.57 8.58 7.21
CA LYS A 40 -4.19 7.30 6.58
C LYS A 40 -2.95 7.42 5.69
N THR A 41 -2.99 8.33 4.71
CA THR A 41 -1.85 8.62 3.81
C THR A 41 -0.62 9.10 4.57
N THR A 42 -0.81 9.92 5.63
CA THR A 42 0.29 10.37 6.49
C THR A 42 0.94 9.18 7.20
N LEU A 43 0.16 8.20 7.64
CA LEU A 43 0.69 6.96 8.21
C LEU A 43 1.54 6.21 7.18
N LEU A 44 1.05 5.97 5.97
CA LEU A 44 1.84 5.29 4.93
C LEU A 44 3.11 6.06 4.56
N LYS A 45 3.03 7.40 4.43
CA LYS A 45 4.20 8.25 4.21
C LYS A 45 5.21 8.17 5.35
N SER A 46 4.74 8.05 6.60
CA SER A 46 5.60 7.84 7.77
C SER A 46 6.24 6.44 7.73
N LEU A 47 5.49 5.40 7.32
CA LEU A 47 6.03 4.04 7.14
C LEU A 47 7.05 3.96 5.99
N MET A 48 6.94 4.84 4.99
CA MET A 48 7.93 4.98 3.92
C MET A 48 9.11 5.89 4.28
N GLY A 49 9.05 6.60 5.41
CA GLY A 49 10.09 7.56 5.79
C GLY A 49 10.09 8.86 4.99
N VAL A 50 9.05 9.10 4.18
CA VAL A 50 8.84 10.38 3.46
C VAL A 50 8.49 11.49 4.44
N VAL A 51 7.75 11.14 5.49
CA VAL A 51 7.41 12.04 6.58
C VAL A 51 8.01 11.50 7.88
N PRO A 52 8.77 12.32 8.64
CA PRO A 52 9.44 11.85 9.85
C PRO A 52 8.43 11.54 10.97
N VAL A 53 8.70 10.47 11.71
CA VAL A 53 8.03 10.14 12.96
C VAL A 53 8.65 10.96 14.10
N LYS A 54 7.84 11.67 14.87
CA LYS A 54 8.30 12.52 15.97
C LYS A 54 8.66 11.67 17.21
N THR A 55 7.77 10.73 17.55
CA THR A 55 7.96 9.78 18.66
C THR A 55 7.40 8.42 18.28
N GLY A 56 7.75 7.38 19.03
CA GLY A 56 7.40 6.00 18.71
C GLY A 56 8.46 5.31 17.86
N SER A 57 8.15 4.13 17.36
CA SER A 57 9.12 3.34 16.59
C SER A 57 8.45 2.55 15.46
N VAL A 58 9.23 2.31 14.41
CA VAL A 58 8.87 1.45 13.27
C VAL A 58 9.97 0.41 13.10
N SER A 59 9.62 -0.86 13.19
CA SER A 59 10.55 -1.95 12.91
C SER A 59 10.05 -2.84 11.77
N PHE A 60 10.97 -3.30 10.95
CA PHE A 60 10.69 -4.20 9.82
C PHE A 60 11.67 -5.37 9.80
N ASN A 61 11.13 -6.59 9.82
CA ASN A 61 11.92 -7.84 9.89
C ASN A 61 12.95 -7.84 11.04
N GLY A 62 12.56 -7.31 12.20
CA GLY A 62 13.42 -7.23 13.38
C GLY A 62 14.38 -6.04 13.43
N ALA A 63 14.55 -5.31 12.33
CA ALA A 63 15.40 -4.12 12.31
C ALA A 63 14.58 -2.85 12.59
N ASP A 64 15.11 -1.95 13.42
CA ASP A 64 14.57 -0.61 13.58
C ASP A 64 14.81 0.20 12.29
N ILE A 65 13.73 0.73 11.73
CA ILE A 65 13.73 1.58 10.54
C ILE A 65 13.13 2.96 10.81
N THR A 66 12.93 3.33 12.06
CA THR A 66 12.26 4.57 12.45
C THR A 66 12.87 5.80 11.78
N ARG A 67 14.19 5.85 11.71
CA ARG A 67 14.94 6.95 11.09
C ARG A 67 15.52 6.62 9.71
N ALA A 68 15.25 5.43 9.18
CA ALA A 68 15.73 5.04 7.87
C ALA A 68 15.09 5.89 6.77
N THR A 69 15.89 6.27 5.78
CA THR A 69 15.44 7.02 4.60
C THR A 69 14.48 6.18 3.74
N PRO A 70 13.66 6.80 2.86
CA PRO A 70 12.82 6.07 1.91
C PRO A 70 13.61 5.06 1.06
N TYR A 71 14.78 5.46 0.59
CA TYR A 71 15.67 4.60 -0.19
C TYR A 71 16.10 3.33 0.58
N GLU A 72 16.52 3.48 1.84
CA GLU A 72 16.89 2.35 2.69
C GLU A 72 15.72 1.41 2.95
N ARG A 73 14.49 1.96 3.14
CA ARG A 73 13.29 1.16 3.34
C ARG A 73 12.93 0.35 2.09
N VAL A 74 13.02 0.95 0.91
CA VAL A 74 12.80 0.26 -0.36
C VAL A 74 13.84 -0.86 -0.56
N ARG A 75 15.12 -0.61 -0.28
CA ARG A 75 16.17 -1.64 -0.34
C ARG A 75 15.97 -2.79 0.65
N ARG A 76 15.28 -2.56 1.76
CA ARG A 76 14.89 -3.59 2.72
C ARG A 76 13.66 -4.40 2.28
N GLY A 77 13.03 -4.03 1.15
CA GLY A 77 11.90 -4.74 0.56
C GLY A 77 10.55 -4.16 0.94
N ILE A 78 10.41 -2.85 1.10
CA ILE A 78 9.13 -2.17 1.25
C ILE A 78 8.74 -1.56 -0.10
N GLY A 79 7.62 -1.98 -0.67
CA GLY A 79 7.00 -1.40 -1.85
C GLY A 79 5.86 -0.47 -1.45
N TYR A 80 5.65 0.61 -2.20
CA TYR A 80 4.60 1.59 -1.94
C TYR A 80 3.90 2.03 -3.22
N VAL A 81 2.59 2.00 -3.19
CA VAL A 81 1.71 2.55 -4.22
C VAL A 81 0.96 3.72 -3.58
N PRO A 82 1.31 4.97 -3.90
CA PRO A 82 0.67 6.14 -3.35
C PRO A 82 -0.73 6.37 -3.93
N GLN A 83 -1.55 7.13 -3.22
CA GLN A 83 -2.79 7.69 -3.75
C GLN A 83 -2.48 8.51 -5.02
N GLY A 84 -3.35 8.45 -6.03
CA GLY A 84 -3.12 9.14 -7.30
C GLY A 84 -2.12 8.43 -8.23
N ARG A 85 -1.67 7.19 -7.89
CA ARG A 85 -0.85 6.30 -8.75
C ARG A 85 0.60 6.71 -8.91
N GLU A 86 0.88 8.01 -9.10
CA GLU A 86 2.22 8.63 -9.28
C GLU A 86 3.10 7.85 -10.27
N ILE A 87 2.53 7.46 -11.41
CA ILE A 87 3.30 6.88 -12.52
C ILE A 87 4.12 7.96 -13.24
N PHE A 88 5.18 7.56 -13.92
CA PHE A 88 5.94 8.44 -14.80
C PHE A 88 5.20 8.56 -16.14
N SER A 89 4.35 9.56 -16.30
CA SER A 89 3.43 9.72 -17.43
C SER A 89 4.13 9.83 -18.80
N ARG A 90 5.34 10.40 -18.82
CA ARG A 90 6.15 10.58 -20.05
C ARG A 90 6.97 9.35 -20.43
N LEU A 91 7.19 8.43 -19.49
CA LEU A 91 7.92 7.19 -19.71
C LEU A 91 6.96 6.11 -20.24
N THR A 92 7.52 5.14 -20.96
CA THR A 92 6.76 3.95 -21.40
C THR A 92 6.35 3.07 -20.22
N VAL A 93 5.45 2.11 -20.45
CA VAL A 93 5.14 1.06 -19.46
C VAL A 93 6.41 0.31 -19.09
N GLN A 94 7.23 -0.05 -20.07
CA GLN A 94 8.51 -0.72 -19.84
C GLN A 94 9.43 0.10 -18.93
N ASP A 95 9.62 1.38 -19.22
CA ASP A 95 10.48 2.25 -18.44
C ASP A 95 9.95 2.43 -16.99
N ASN A 96 8.63 2.58 -16.83
CA ASN A 96 8.02 2.61 -15.51
C ASN A 96 8.33 1.35 -14.70
N LEU A 97 8.25 0.16 -15.30
CA LEU A 97 8.58 -1.11 -14.65
C LEU A 97 10.07 -1.21 -14.33
N LEU A 98 10.95 -0.76 -15.23
CA LEU A 98 12.39 -0.70 -15.01
C LEU A 98 12.75 0.25 -13.84
N MET A 99 12.06 1.38 -13.71
CA MET A 99 12.22 2.26 -12.52
C MET A 99 11.89 1.55 -11.21
N GLY A 100 10.92 0.61 -11.22
CA GLY A 100 10.62 -0.23 -10.06
C GLY A 100 11.75 -1.18 -9.67
N LEU A 101 12.67 -1.47 -10.56
CA LEU A 101 13.85 -2.32 -10.34
C LEU A 101 15.06 -1.55 -9.78
N ALA A 102 14.98 -0.24 -9.58
CA ALA A 102 16.10 0.58 -9.09
C ALA A 102 16.78 0.04 -7.81
N PRO A 103 16.10 -0.67 -6.87
CA PRO A 103 16.75 -1.28 -5.71
C PRO A 103 17.51 -2.58 -6.01
N ARG A 104 17.37 -3.13 -7.22
CA ARG A 104 17.97 -4.39 -7.66
C ARG A 104 19.31 -4.13 -8.37
N PRO A 105 20.16 -5.16 -8.54
CA PRO A 105 21.36 -5.04 -9.37
C PRO A 105 21.05 -4.58 -10.78
N GLY A 106 21.94 -3.77 -11.37
CA GLY A 106 21.80 -3.33 -12.76
C GLY A 106 21.64 -4.51 -13.73
N GLY A 107 20.81 -4.36 -14.76
CA GLY A 107 20.53 -5.42 -15.71
C GLY A 107 19.50 -6.46 -15.25
N THR A 108 18.92 -6.33 -14.06
CA THR A 108 17.83 -7.22 -13.61
C THR A 108 16.64 -7.11 -14.58
N PRO A 109 16.15 -8.22 -15.18
CA PRO A 109 15.04 -8.17 -16.09
C PRO A 109 13.71 -7.88 -15.36
N ILE A 110 12.74 -7.33 -16.08
CA ILE A 110 11.38 -7.20 -15.57
C ILE A 110 10.84 -8.60 -15.31
N PRO A 111 10.34 -8.90 -14.09
CA PRO A 111 9.79 -10.22 -13.80
C PRO A 111 8.58 -10.55 -14.70
N ALA A 112 8.63 -11.70 -15.38
CA ALA A 112 7.55 -12.14 -16.27
C ALA A 112 6.19 -12.26 -15.55
N GLU A 113 6.24 -12.60 -14.27
CA GLU A 113 5.07 -12.69 -13.40
C GLU A 113 4.23 -11.39 -13.38
N LEU A 114 4.83 -10.21 -13.54
CA LEU A 114 4.08 -8.95 -13.58
C LEU A 114 3.10 -8.91 -14.75
N PHE A 115 3.44 -9.55 -15.87
CA PHE A 115 2.57 -9.65 -17.03
C PHE A 115 1.51 -10.75 -16.89
N GLU A 116 1.77 -11.75 -16.05
CA GLU A 116 0.75 -12.75 -15.66
C GLU A 116 -0.29 -12.11 -14.72
N LEU A 117 0.15 -11.27 -13.78
CA LEU A 117 -0.72 -10.53 -12.88
C LEU A 117 -1.53 -9.44 -13.61
N PHE A 118 -0.91 -8.77 -14.57
CA PHE A 118 -1.49 -7.65 -15.32
C PHE A 118 -1.21 -7.77 -16.83
N PRO A 119 -1.93 -8.68 -17.56
CA PRO A 119 -1.64 -8.96 -18.98
C PRO A 119 -1.72 -7.73 -19.90
N VAL A 120 -2.56 -6.75 -19.55
CA VAL A 120 -2.70 -5.51 -20.31
C VAL A 120 -1.39 -4.72 -20.38
N LEU A 121 -0.51 -4.82 -19.38
CA LEU A 121 0.77 -4.11 -19.37
C LEU A 121 1.72 -4.65 -20.44
N GLN A 122 1.68 -5.95 -20.71
CA GLN A 122 2.45 -6.56 -21.80
C GLN A 122 1.98 -6.05 -23.17
N GLN A 123 0.66 -5.96 -23.38
CA GLN A 123 0.07 -5.43 -24.62
C GLN A 123 0.41 -3.97 -24.85
N MET A 124 0.63 -3.21 -23.77
CA MET A 124 0.88 -1.77 -23.79
C MET A 124 2.35 -1.41 -23.52
N ILE A 125 3.28 -2.38 -23.59
CA ILE A 125 4.66 -2.25 -23.09
C ILE A 125 5.40 -1.03 -23.62
N GLY A 126 5.21 -0.65 -24.89
CA GLY A 126 5.82 0.51 -25.54
C GLY A 126 5.01 1.80 -25.43
N ARG A 127 3.79 1.79 -24.84
CA ARG A 127 2.97 2.99 -24.67
C ARG A 127 3.46 3.84 -23.49
N ARG A 128 3.27 5.14 -23.60
CA ARG A 128 3.52 6.05 -22.48
C ARG A 128 2.50 5.81 -21.37
N GLY A 129 2.96 5.88 -20.11
CA GLY A 129 2.10 5.73 -18.95
C GLY A 129 0.90 6.69 -18.94
N GLY A 130 1.13 7.94 -19.40
CA GLY A 130 0.06 8.94 -19.49
C GLY A 130 -1.05 8.64 -20.49
N ASP A 131 -0.80 7.77 -21.48
CA ASP A 131 -1.78 7.37 -22.50
C ASP A 131 -2.66 6.18 -22.06
N LEU A 132 -2.40 5.64 -20.89
CA LEU A 132 -3.16 4.54 -20.29
C LEU A 132 -4.45 5.07 -19.64
N SER A 133 -5.49 4.23 -19.61
CA SER A 133 -6.67 4.52 -18.80
C SER A 133 -6.32 4.55 -17.30
N GLY A 134 -7.16 5.21 -16.48
CA GLY A 134 -6.93 5.28 -15.05
C GLY A 134 -6.73 3.92 -14.37
N GLY A 135 -7.51 2.91 -14.78
CA GLY A 135 -7.35 1.54 -14.26
C GLY A 135 -6.03 0.89 -14.70
N GLN A 136 -5.61 1.09 -15.95
CA GLN A 136 -4.33 0.59 -16.45
C GLN A 136 -3.14 1.28 -15.77
N GLN A 137 -3.26 2.59 -15.48
CA GLN A 137 -2.26 3.32 -14.70
C GLN A 137 -2.14 2.77 -13.27
N GLN A 138 -3.26 2.40 -12.65
CA GLN A 138 -3.26 1.78 -11.32
C GLN A 138 -2.58 0.41 -11.34
N GLN A 139 -2.88 -0.42 -12.35
CA GLN A 139 -2.21 -1.70 -12.54
C GLN A 139 -0.69 -1.50 -12.75
N LEU A 140 -0.30 -0.49 -13.54
CA LEU A 140 1.12 -0.14 -13.74
C LEU A 140 1.79 0.31 -12.44
N ALA A 141 1.13 1.13 -11.61
CA ALA A 141 1.66 1.58 -10.34
C ALA A 141 1.89 0.40 -9.37
N ILE A 142 0.95 -0.55 -9.31
CA ILE A 142 1.08 -1.76 -8.50
C ILE A 142 2.21 -2.65 -9.06
N ALA A 143 2.24 -2.91 -10.36
CA ALA A 143 3.27 -3.71 -11.01
C ALA A 143 4.67 -3.11 -10.79
N ARG A 144 4.83 -1.79 -10.89
CA ARG A 144 6.08 -1.08 -10.61
C ARG A 144 6.53 -1.30 -9.17
N ALA A 145 5.63 -1.23 -8.19
CA ALA A 145 5.96 -1.47 -6.79
C ALA A 145 6.34 -2.94 -6.55
N LEU A 146 5.75 -3.88 -7.28
CA LEU A 146 6.04 -5.31 -7.20
C LEU A 146 7.34 -5.71 -7.91
N ALA A 147 7.83 -4.92 -8.86
CA ALA A 147 9.00 -5.25 -9.68
C ALA A 147 10.24 -5.62 -8.86
N ALA A 148 10.46 -4.95 -7.73
CA ALA A 148 11.55 -5.25 -6.81
C ALA A 148 11.28 -6.46 -5.88
N SER A 149 10.18 -7.19 -6.04
CA SER A 149 9.76 -8.31 -5.19
C SER A 149 9.76 -7.93 -3.70
N PRO A 150 8.93 -6.97 -3.29
CA PRO A 150 8.92 -6.49 -1.90
C PRO A 150 8.41 -7.57 -0.94
N LYS A 151 8.82 -7.47 0.34
CA LYS A 151 8.30 -8.28 1.45
C LYS A 151 7.14 -7.60 2.18
N LEU A 152 6.96 -6.31 1.97
CA LEU A 152 5.84 -5.51 2.45
C LEU A 152 5.36 -4.63 1.31
N LEU A 153 4.07 -4.68 1.02
CA LEU A 153 3.42 -3.80 0.05
C LEU A 153 2.45 -2.87 0.78
N LEU A 154 2.64 -1.57 0.60
CA LEU A 154 1.77 -0.53 1.10
C LEU A 154 0.94 0.01 -0.06
N LEU A 155 -0.39 -0.03 0.05
CA LEU A 155 -1.34 0.42 -0.96
C LEU A 155 -2.20 1.53 -0.37
N ASP A 156 -2.19 2.71 -1.00
CA ASP A 156 -2.95 3.88 -0.56
C ASP A 156 -4.12 4.15 -1.50
N GLU A 157 -5.32 3.77 -1.06
CA GLU A 157 -6.59 3.92 -1.79
C GLU A 157 -6.52 3.46 -3.26
N PRO A 158 -6.13 2.21 -3.52
CA PRO A 158 -5.89 1.73 -4.89
C PRO A 158 -7.16 1.65 -5.74
N THR A 159 -8.34 1.81 -5.16
CA THR A 159 -9.63 1.74 -5.88
C THR A 159 -10.17 3.10 -6.31
N GLU A 160 -9.52 4.21 -5.87
CA GLU A 160 -10.03 5.55 -6.13
C GLU A 160 -10.08 5.90 -7.63
N GLY A 161 -11.26 6.28 -8.11
CA GLY A 161 -11.48 6.66 -9.51
C GLY A 161 -11.26 5.53 -10.52
N ILE A 162 -11.46 4.28 -10.09
CA ILE A 162 -11.26 3.06 -10.89
C ILE A 162 -12.60 2.40 -11.21
N GLN A 163 -12.72 1.83 -12.40
CA GLN A 163 -13.90 1.09 -12.82
C GLN A 163 -14.05 -0.22 -12.03
N PRO A 164 -15.30 -0.68 -11.73
CA PRO A 164 -15.54 -1.87 -10.91
C PRO A 164 -14.86 -3.15 -11.41
N SER A 165 -14.74 -3.33 -12.72
CA SER A 165 -14.05 -4.50 -13.31
C SER A 165 -12.57 -4.54 -12.91
N ILE A 166 -11.89 -3.39 -12.98
CA ILE A 166 -10.47 -3.29 -12.62
C ILE A 166 -10.29 -3.41 -11.11
N ILE A 167 -11.21 -2.89 -10.30
CA ILE A 167 -11.19 -3.09 -8.83
C ILE A 167 -11.19 -4.59 -8.49
N LYS A 168 -12.05 -5.38 -9.15
CA LYS A 168 -12.09 -6.84 -8.99
C LYS A 168 -10.75 -7.50 -9.38
N ASP A 169 -10.13 -7.06 -10.47
CA ASP A 169 -8.83 -7.57 -10.89
C ASP A 169 -7.73 -7.26 -9.87
N ILE A 170 -7.69 -6.03 -9.35
CA ILE A 170 -6.75 -5.62 -8.29
C ILE A 170 -6.99 -6.46 -7.03
N GLY A 171 -8.23 -6.66 -6.62
CA GLY A 171 -8.58 -7.50 -5.47
C GLY A 171 -8.10 -8.94 -5.62
N ARG A 172 -8.28 -9.52 -6.81
CA ARG A 172 -7.77 -10.87 -7.14
C ARG A 172 -6.25 -10.94 -7.01
N VAL A 173 -5.54 -9.94 -7.53
CA VAL A 173 -4.07 -9.86 -7.42
C VAL A 173 -3.64 -9.75 -5.96
N ILE A 174 -4.26 -8.88 -5.16
CA ILE A 174 -3.95 -8.74 -3.73
C ILE A 174 -4.13 -10.05 -2.99
N ARG A 175 -5.23 -10.78 -3.22
CA ARG A 175 -5.46 -12.11 -2.62
C ARG A 175 -4.41 -13.12 -3.05
N LEU A 176 -4.08 -13.17 -4.33
CA LEU A 176 -3.07 -14.08 -4.85
C LEU A 176 -1.71 -13.80 -4.20
N LEU A 177 -1.29 -12.53 -4.09
CA LEU A 177 -0.04 -12.15 -3.43
C LEU A 177 -0.03 -12.55 -1.95
N ALA A 178 -1.12 -12.32 -1.22
CA ALA A 178 -1.24 -12.71 0.19
C ALA A 178 -1.18 -14.25 0.36
N SER A 179 -1.86 -15.02 -0.52
CA SER A 179 -1.91 -16.49 -0.44
C SER A 179 -0.53 -17.15 -0.57
N ARG A 180 0.42 -16.51 -1.23
CA ARG A 180 1.80 -17.00 -1.37
C ARG A 180 2.62 -16.92 -0.07
N ARG A 181 2.15 -16.19 0.93
CA ARG A 181 2.78 -16.02 2.26
C ARG A 181 4.21 -15.49 2.24
N THR A 182 4.62 -14.84 1.17
CA THR A 182 5.97 -14.26 1.02
C THR A 182 5.99 -12.75 1.29
N MET A 183 4.81 -12.13 1.35
CA MET A 183 4.62 -10.69 1.46
C MET A 183 3.56 -10.37 2.53
N ALA A 184 3.78 -9.28 3.27
CA ALA A 184 2.74 -8.62 4.06
C ALA A 184 2.11 -7.51 3.23
N ILE A 185 0.81 -7.26 3.38
CA ILE A 185 0.11 -6.19 2.66
C ILE A 185 -0.57 -5.28 3.69
N VAL A 186 -0.33 -3.98 3.58
CA VAL A 186 -1.09 -2.94 4.27
C VAL A 186 -1.90 -2.20 3.23
N LEU A 187 -3.21 -2.33 3.31
CA LEU A 187 -4.17 -1.72 2.40
C LEU A 187 -4.91 -0.59 3.12
N VAL A 188 -4.73 0.62 2.67
CA VAL A 188 -5.49 1.79 3.13
C VAL A 188 -6.68 1.97 2.19
N GLU A 189 -7.88 2.05 2.75
CA GLU A 189 -9.11 2.18 1.97
C GLU A 189 -10.19 2.98 2.70
N GLN A 190 -11.07 3.56 1.91
CA GLN A 190 -12.36 4.08 2.36
C GLN A 190 -13.55 3.28 1.80
N TYR A 191 -13.33 2.49 0.74
CA TYR A 191 -14.34 1.63 0.15
C TYR A 191 -14.47 0.34 0.98
N TYR A 192 -15.47 0.33 1.87
CA TYR A 192 -15.67 -0.73 2.87
C TYR A 192 -15.79 -2.12 2.25
N ASP A 193 -16.61 -2.29 1.19
CA ASP A 193 -16.89 -3.62 0.64
C ASP A 193 -15.62 -4.27 0.07
N PHE A 194 -14.81 -3.51 -0.64
CA PHE A 194 -13.52 -3.98 -1.14
C PHE A 194 -12.54 -4.33 -0.01
N ALA A 195 -12.50 -3.48 1.01
CA ALA A 195 -11.67 -3.71 2.18
C ALA A 195 -12.07 -4.95 2.96
N ALA A 196 -13.38 -5.12 3.23
CA ALA A 196 -13.92 -6.26 3.98
C ALA A 196 -13.70 -7.59 3.25
N GLU A 197 -13.81 -7.55 1.92
CA GLU A 197 -13.52 -8.73 1.08
C GLU A 197 -12.08 -9.23 1.24
N LEU A 198 -11.11 -8.34 1.46
CA LEU A 198 -9.69 -8.66 1.46
C LEU A 198 -9.08 -8.81 2.85
N ALA A 199 -9.70 -8.24 3.88
CA ALA A 199 -9.12 -8.11 5.20
C ALA A 199 -8.92 -9.44 5.92
N ASP A 200 -7.70 -9.75 6.33
CA ASP A 200 -7.41 -10.72 7.40
C ASP A 200 -7.54 -10.06 8.78
N GLN A 201 -7.12 -8.81 8.87
CA GLN A 201 -7.28 -7.94 10.04
C GLN A 201 -7.62 -6.53 9.60
N TYR A 202 -8.32 -5.80 10.46
CA TYR A 202 -8.68 -4.42 10.19
C TYR A 202 -8.28 -3.50 11.33
N LEU A 203 -8.09 -2.24 10.99
CA LEU A 203 -7.96 -1.10 11.89
C LEU A 203 -8.87 0.00 11.36
N VAL A 204 -9.55 0.71 12.26
CA VAL A 204 -10.32 1.92 11.92
C VAL A 204 -9.59 3.11 12.50
N MET A 205 -9.37 4.12 11.66
CA MET A 205 -8.68 5.34 12.03
C MET A 205 -9.63 6.53 12.03
N GLU A 206 -9.62 7.29 13.13
CA GLU A 206 -10.36 8.53 13.27
C GLU A 206 -9.46 9.58 13.93
N ARG A 207 -9.49 10.81 13.41
CA ARG A 207 -8.75 11.97 13.96
C ARG A 207 -7.30 11.66 14.33
N GLY A 208 -6.63 10.85 13.51
CA GLY A 208 -5.23 10.50 13.71
C GLY A 208 -4.94 9.35 14.65
N ALA A 209 -5.94 8.72 15.25
CA ALA A 209 -5.80 7.59 16.17
C ALA A 209 -6.49 6.34 15.65
N VAL A 210 -6.01 5.16 16.05
CA VAL A 210 -6.71 3.89 15.82
C VAL A 210 -7.77 3.71 16.91
N VAL A 211 -9.05 3.73 16.51
CA VAL A 211 -10.20 3.65 17.43
C VAL A 211 -10.82 2.27 17.52
N ALA A 212 -10.59 1.40 16.51
CA ALA A 212 -11.05 0.02 16.53
C ALA A 212 -10.06 -0.86 15.77
N ARG A 213 -10.00 -2.14 16.14
CA ARG A 213 -9.22 -3.17 15.46
C ARG A 213 -9.80 -4.55 15.71
N GLY A 214 -9.63 -5.45 14.76
CA GLY A 214 -10.14 -6.82 14.88
C GLY A 214 -9.73 -7.69 13.69
N ARG A 215 -10.35 -8.89 13.62
CA ARG A 215 -10.17 -9.78 12.47
C ARG A 215 -11.12 -9.39 11.35
N GLY A 216 -10.70 -9.54 10.11
CA GLY A 216 -11.50 -9.19 8.93
C GLY A 216 -12.88 -9.82 8.93
N GLN A 217 -12.98 -11.09 9.28
CA GLN A 217 -14.26 -11.83 9.37
C GLN A 217 -15.27 -11.26 10.38
N ASP A 218 -14.83 -10.44 11.32
CA ASP A 218 -15.66 -9.87 12.39
C ASP A 218 -16.15 -8.45 12.06
N MET A 219 -15.70 -7.86 10.96
CA MET A 219 -15.96 -6.45 10.60
C MET A 219 -17.45 -6.10 10.56
N GLU A 220 -18.28 -6.96 9.98
CA GLU A 220 -19.73 -6.71 9.87
C GLU A 220 -20.40 -6.81 11.24
N ARG A 221 -20.10 -7.87 12.00
CA ARG A 221 -20.62 -8.06 13.35
C ARG A 221 -20.24 -6.92 14.30
N GLU A 222 -19.03 -6.35 14.13
CA GLU A 222 -18.52 -5.26 14.97
C GLU A 222 -18.96 -3.88 14.50
N GLY A 223 -19.83 -3.79 13.49
CA GLY A 223 -20.42 -2.54 13.03
C GLY A 223 -19.41 -1.58 12.40
N VAL A 224 -18.33 -2.12 11.78
CA VAL A 224 -17.27 -1.29 11.19
C VAL A 224 -17.81 -0.40 10.08
N ARG A 225 -18.79 -0.88 9.28
CA ARG A 225 -19.43 -0.10 8.21
C ARG A 225 -20.08 1.17 8.77
N GLN A 226 -20.82 1.07 9.90
CA GLN A 226 -21.48 2.20 10.53
C GLN A 226 -20.47 3.25 11.00
N ARG A 227 -19.33 2.84 11.54
CA ARG A 227 -18.24 3.76 11.96
C ARG A 227 -17.63 4.51 10.78
N MET A 228 -17.66 3.91 9.57
CA MET A 228 -17.17 4.56 8.35
C MET A 228 -18.15 5.62 7.81
N SER A 229 -19.44 5.54 8.18
CA SER A 229 -20.52 6.38 7.65
C SER A 229 -20.79 7.64 8.50
N ILE A 230 -20.28 7.72 9.72
CA ILE A 230 -20.42 8.84 10.65
C ILE A 230 -19.20 9.77 10.49
#